data_c72479d9e49654c94164431a7c2c544f
#
_entry.id   c72479d9e49654c94164431a7c2c544f
#
_cell.length_a   1.000
_cell.length_b   1.000
_cell.length_c   1.000
_cell.angle_alpha   90.00
_cell.angle_beta   90.00
_cell.angle_gamma   90.00
#
_symmetry.space_group_name_H-M   'P 1'
#
loop_
_entity.id
_entity.type
_entity.pdbx_description
1 polymer ?
#
loop_
_entity_poly.entity_id
_entity_poly.type
_entity_poly.pdbx_seq_one_letter_code
_entity_poly.pdbx_strand_id
1 'polypeptide(L)'
;MFNCGKIAIIGGGSWATAIAKIVVGHTHHIGWYMRRDDRIEDFKRLGHNPAYLMSARFNVDEIFFSSDINKIVQNYDTLVFVTPSPYLKNHLKKLKTRISDKFIITAIKGIVPDENLVCSEYFHQVYDVPYENLACIGGPSHAEEVALERLSYLTVGCSDTDKARTFANDCLASEYIKTKTSSDVIGIEYSSVLKNVYAIAAGICGGLKYGDNFQAVLMSNAVQEMHRFLTAVHPIDRSMYDSVYLGDLLVTGYSNFSRNRTFGTMIGKGYSVKSAQIEMEMIAEGFFGTKCMKEINRHMHVNMPILDAVYNILYERISPQIEIKLLTDSFR
;
A
#
# COMPACT_ATOMS: atom_id res chain seq x y z
N MET A 1 8.06 3.06 28.78
CA MET A 1 7.94 2.04 27.70
C MET A 1 6.68 2.38 26.94
N PHE A 2 6.76 2.53 25.63
CA PHE A 2 5.59 2.84 24.79
C PHE A 2 4.58 1.67 24.83
N ASN A 3 3.30 2.01 24.77
CA ASN A 3 2.19 1.05 24.66
C ASN A 3 1.28 1.53 23.54
N CYS A 4 0.85 0.64 22.66
CA CYS A 4 -0.03 0.98 21.56
C CYS A 4 -1.44 1.44 22.00
N GLY A 5 -1.81 1.23 23.26
CA GLY A 5 -3.15 1.55 23.75
C GLY A 5 -4.23 0.78 23.01
N LYS A 6 -5.40 1.39 22.86
CA LYS A 6 -6.51 0.82 22.08
C LYS A 6 -6.29 1.05 20.60
N ILE A 7 -6.38 -0.01 19.79
CA ILE A 7 -6.10 0.03 18.35
C ILE A 7 -7.38 0.04 17.55
N ALA A 8 -7.44 0.89 16.53
CA ALA A 8 -8.53 0.89 15.56
C ALA A 8 -8.03 0.76 14.12
N ILE A 9 -8.80 0.03 13.31
CA ILE A 9 -8.60 -0.13 11.88
C ILE A 9 -9.51 0.85 11.14
N ILE A 10 -8.95 1.63 10.21
CA ILE A 10 -9.66 2.62 9.42
C ILE A 10 -9.68 2.15 7.96
N GLY A 11 -10.79 1.55 7.54
CA GLY A 11 -10.99 1.02 6.19
C GLY A 11 -11.72 -0.31 6.20
N GLY A 12 -12.30 -0.71 5.08
CA GLY A 12 -13.15 -1.92 4.97
C GLY A 12 -12.76 -2.85 3.81
N GLY A 13 -11.56 -2.70 3.25
CA GLY A 13 -11.06 -3.51 2.13
C GLY A 13 -10.41 -4.84 2.55
N SER A 14 -9.88 -5.59 1.56
CA SER A 14 -9.21 -6.87 1.81
C SER A 14 -8.02 -6.72 2.78
N TRP A 15 -7.15 -5.74 2.54
CA TRP A 15 -5.98 -5.52 3.39
C TRP A 15 -6.35 -5.06 4.81
N ALA A 16 -7.41 -4.23 4.95
CA ALA A 16 -7.96 -3.88 6.27
C ALA A 16 -8.47 -5.11 7.01
N THR A 17 -9.13 -6.03 6.31
CA THR A 17 -9.62 -7.29 6.88
C THR A 17 -8.47 -8.19 7.34
N ALA A 18 -7.41 -8.30 6.54
CA ALA A 18 -6.23 -9.09 6.89
C ALA A 18 -5.51 -8.52 8.12
N ILE A 19 -5.27 -7.21 8.17
CA ILE A 19 -4.65 -6.54 9.34
C ILE A 19 -5.54 -6.68 10.58
N ALA A 20 -6.85 -6.48 10.45
CA ALA A 20 -7.77 -6.63 11.57
C ALA A 20 -7.74 -8.05 12.16
N LYS A 21 -7.65 -9.08 11.30
CA LYS A 21 -7.51 -10.48 11.74
C LYS A 21 -6.23 -10.68 12.57
N ILE A 22 -5.11 -10.11 12.13
CA ILE A 22 -3.85 -10.19 12.89
C ILE A 22 -4.00 -9.48 14.23
N VAL A 23 -4.41 -8.20 14.21
CA VAL A 23 -4.42 -7.34 15.41
C VAL A 23 -5.42 -7.83 16.46
N VAL A 24 -6.62 -8.28 16.06
CA VAL A 24 -7.61 -8.79 17.03
C VAL A 24 -7.12 -10.07 17.73
N GLY A 25 -6.32 -10.88 17.05
CA GLY A 25 -5.69 -12.06 17.64
C GLY A 25 -4.72 -11.74 18.79
N HIS A 26 -4.17 -10.54 18.83
CA HIS A 26 -3.25 -10.08 19.88
C HIS A 26 -3.96 -9.27 20.98
N THR A 27 -4.88 -8.40 20.60
CA THR A 27 -5.46 -7.41 21.51
C THR A 27 -6.82 -7.81 22.07
N HIS A 28 -7.45 -8.84 21.48
CA HIS A 28 -8.80 -9.34 21.82
C HIS A 28 -9.89 -8.24 21.81
N HIS A 29 -9.57 -7.04 21.39
CA HIS A 29 -10.53 -5.95 21.18
C HIS A 29 -9.97 -4.86 20.28
N ILE A 30 -10.69 -4.54 19.19
CA ILE A 30 -10.33 -3.47 18.26
C ILE A 30 -11.51 -2.57 17.94
N GLY A 31 -11.22 -1.30 17.57
CA GLY A 31 -12.16 -0.47 16.84
C GLY A 31 -12.08 -0.73 15.33
N TRP A 32 -13.21 -0.65 14.64
CA TRP A 32 -13.17 -0.78 13.18
C TRP A 32 -14.11 0.22 12.52
N TYR A 33 -13.51 1.19 11.83
CA TYR A 33 -14.26 2.12 11.00
C TYR A 33 -14.52 1.53 9.62
N MET A 34 -15.79 1.41 9.29
CA MET A 34 -16.27 1.06 7.94
C MET A 34 -17.31 2.10 7.49
N ARG A 35 -17.09 2.71 6.32
CA ARG A 35 -17.92 3.84 5.83
C ARG A 35 -19.43 3.54 5.72
N ARG A 36 -19.82 2.29 5.52
CA ARG A 36 -21.17 1.86 5.19
C ARG A 36 -21.77 1.05 6.33
N ASP A 37 -22.88 1.53 6.89
CA ASP A 37 -23.61 0.85 7.96
C ASP A 37 -24.16 -0.51 7.52
N ASP A 38 -24.69 -0.61 6.30
CA ASP A 38 -25.18 -1.88 5.74
C ASP A 38 -24.08 -2.97 5.70
N ARG A 39 -22.83 -2.58 5.42
CA ARG A 39 -21.69 -3.50 5.46
C ARG A 39 -21.29 -3.92 6.87
N ILE A 40 -21.46 -3.02 7.84
CA ILE A 40 -21.25 -3.35 9.26
C ILE A 40 -22.30 -4.34 9.75
N GLU A 41 -23.56 -4.13 9.39
CA GLU A 41 -24.66 -5.04 9.76
C GLU A 41 -24.47 -6.43 9.15
N ASP A 42 -24.13 -6.48 7.85
CA ASP A 42 -23.81 -7.73 7.18
C ASP A 42 -22.61 -8.43 7.83
N PHE A 43 -21.54 -7.69 8.16
CA PHE A 43 -20.37 -8.24 8.83
C PHE A 43 -20.73 -8.88 10.17
N LYS A 44 -21.51 -8.17 11.00
CA LYS A 44 -21.96 -8.68 12.30
C LYS A 44 -22.81 -9.95 12.16
N ARG A 45 -23.70 -9.97 11.18
CA ARG A 45 -24.56 -11.12 10.90
C ARG A 45 -23.79 -12.34 10.39
N LEU A 46 -22.78 -12.13 9.53
CA LEU A 46 -22.04 -13.19 8.85
C LEU A 46 -20.79 -13.66 9.61
N GLY A 47 -20.27 -12.85 10.54
CA GLY A 47 -19.00 -13.10 11.23
C GLY A 47 -17.77 -12.98 10.33
N HIS A 48 -17.90 -12.32 9.17
CA HIS A 48 -16.79 -12.05 8.23
C HIS A 48 -17.12 -10.85 7.36
N ASN A 49 -16.08 -10.29 6.70
CA ASN A 49 -16.31 -9.22 5.74
C ASN A 49 -17.16 -9.70 4.56
N PRO A 50 -18.31 -9.05 4.28
CA PRO A 50 -19.26 -9.52 3.25
C PRO A 50 -18.73 -9.38 1.81
N ALA A 51 -17.67 -8.58 1.60
CA ALA A 51 -17.14 -8.31 0.26
C ALA A 51 -15.71 -8.84 0.03
N TYR A 52 -14.97 -9.10 1.11
CA TYR A 52 -13.55 -9.43 1.01
C TYR A 52 -13.16 -10.54 2.00
N LEU A 53 -12.33 -11.48 1.57
CA LEU A 53 -11.73 -12.50 2.43
C LEU A 53 -12.78 -13.22 3.29
N MET A 54 -13.82 -13.74 2.68
CA MET A 54 -14.96 -14.39 3.37
C MET A 54 -14.54 -15.59 4.24
N SER A 55 -13.36 -16.17 4.00
CA SER A 55 -12.77 -17.22 4.83
C SER A 55 -12.24 -16.72 6.17
N ALA A 56 -11.91 -15.42 6.29
CA ALA A 56 -11.43 -14.82 7.53
C ALA A 56 -12.60 -14.61 8.49
N ARG A 57 -12.74 -15.46 9.50
CA ARG A 57 -13.79 -15.37 10.52
C ARG A 57 -13.35 -14.54 11.71
N PHE A 58 -14.31 -13.83 12.31
CA PHE A 58 -14.12 -12.95 13.46
C PHE A 58 -15.15 -13.25 14.55
N ASN A 59 -14.71 -13.12 15.79
CA ASN A 59 -15.63 -12.93 16.90
C ASN A 59 -16.05 -11.45 16.91
N VAL A 60 -17.29 -11.19 16.51
CA VAL A 60 -17.79 -9.80 16.35
C VAL A 60 -17.93 -9.06 17.69
N ASP A 61 -18.00 -9.77 18.81
CA ASP A 61 -18.06 -9.19 20.15
C ASP A 61 -16.73 -8.53 20.56
N GLU A 62 -15.62 -8.90 19.90
CA GLU A 62 -14.31 -8.31 20.09
C GLU A 62 -14.10 -7.04 19.24
N ILE A 63 -15.13 -6.61 18.47
CA ILE A 63 -14.97 -5.52 17.52
C ILE A 63 -16.02 -4.43 17.75
N PHE A 64 -15.54 -3.22 18.06
CA PHE A 64 -16.39 -2.04 18.06
C PHE A 64 -16.45 -1.44 16.66
N PHE A 65 -17.51 -1.74 15.91
CA PHE A 65 -17.75 -1.18 14.59
C PHE A 65 -18.38 0.21 14.66
N SER A 66 -17.95 1.12 13.78
CA SER A 66 -18.61 2.41 13.58
C SER A 66 -18.45 2.92 12.15
N SER A 67 -19.50 3.53 11.60
CA SER A 67 -19.44 4.34 10.37
C SER A 67 -19.14 5.82 10.63
N ASP A 68 -19.03 6.21 11.91
CA ASP A 68 -18.58 7.53 12.34
C ASP A 68 -17.11 7.47 12.74
N ILE A 69 -16.24 8.08 11.91
CA ILE A 69 -14.80 8.12 12.14
C ILE A 69 -14.44 8.86 13.43
N ASN A 70 -15.25 9.85 13.84
CA ASN A 70 -14.96 10.63 15.06
C ASN A 70 -15.14 9.79 16.31
N LYS A 71 -16.16 8.91 16.34
CA LYS A 71 -16.36 7.97 17.46
C LYS A 71 -15.16 7.03 17.61
N ILE A 72 -14.58 6.57 16.49
CA ILE A 72 -13.38 5.74 16.52
C ILE A 72 -12.21 6.56 17.05
N VAL A 73 -11.91 7.69 16.45
CA VAL A 73 -10.73 8.51 16.81
C VAL A 73 -10.76 8.95 18.28
N GLN A 74 -11.93 9.26 18.82
CA GLN A 74 -12.07 9.68 20.24
C GLN A 74 -11.74 8.57 21.24
N ASN A 75 -11.98 7.31 20.88
CA ASN A 75 -11.91 6.19 21.81
C ASN A 75 -10.67 5.30 21.64
N TYR A 76 -9.82 5.58 20.63
CA TYR A 76 -8.67 4.75 20.29
C TYR A 76 -7.40 5.58 20.21
N ASP A 77 -6.27 4.99 20.59
CA ASP A 77 -4.97 5.66 20.74
C ASP A 77 -4.12 5.46 19.49
N THR A 78 -4.18 4.26 18.91
CA THR A 78 -3.48 3.88 17.67
C THR A 78 -4.49 3.70 16.54
N LEU A 79 -4.25 4.38 15.43
CA LEU A 79 -5.12 4.36 14.26
C LEU A 79 -4.38 3.77 13.05
N VAL A 80 -4.81 2.61 12.58
CA VAL A 80 -4.23 1.94 11.40
C VAL A 80 -5.07 2.27 10.17
N PHE A 81 -4.55 3.13 9.29
CA PHE A 81 -5.21 3.53 8.05
C PHE A 81 -4.94 2.55 6.92
N VAL A 82 -6.00 1.95 6.40
CA VAL A 82 -5.96 0.90 5.37
C VAL A 82 -6.99 1.17 4.28
N THR A 83 -7.07 2.40 3.86
CA THR A 83 -7.96 2.85 2.80
C THR A 83 -7.16 3.05 1.51
N PRO A 84 -7.67 2.73 0.31
CA PRO A 84 -6.96 3.09 -0.91
C PRO A 84 -6.67 4.59 -0.97
N SER A 85 -5.44 4.97 -1.36
CA SER A 85 -4.95 6.35 -1.28
C SER A 85 -5.85 7.39 -1.95
N PRO A 86 -6.52 7.14 -3.10
CA PRO A 86 -7.41 8.12 -3.71
C PRO A 86 -8.65 8.45 -2.87
N TYR A 87 -8.99 7.60 -1.90
CA TYR A 87 -10.17 7.81 -1.04
C TYR A 87 -9.84 8.35 0.35
N LEU A 88 -8.56 8.41 0.73
CA LEU A 88 -8.13 8.83 2.07
C LEU A 88 -8.71 10.20 2.44
N LYS A 89 -8.56 11.21 1.57
CA LYS A 89 -9.10 12.57 1.77
C LYS A 89 -10.60 12.58 2.01
N ASN A 90 -11.36 11.77 1.28
CA ASN A 90 -12.81 11.72 1.42
C ASN A 90 -13.24 11.11 2.76
N HIS A 91 -12.46 10.19 3.32
CA HIS A 91 -12.69 9.68 4.68
C HIS A 91 -12.35 10.75 5.72
N LEU A 92 -11.22 11.43 5.55
CA LEU A 92 -10.73 12.44 6.49
C LEU A 92 -11.53 13.75 6.45
N LYS A 93 -12.23 14.08 5.36
CA LYS A 93 -13.14 15.25 5.31
C LYS A 93 -14.23 15.23 6.40
N LYS A 94 -14.59 14.06 6.90
CA LYS A 94 -15.59 13.88 7.97
C LYS A 94 -14.97 13.98 9.37
N LEU A 95 -13.65 13.98 9.46
CA LEU A 95 -12.94 14.02 10.72
C LEU A 95 -13.00 15.43 11.30
N LYS A 96 -13.53 15.54 12.51
CA LYS A 96 -13.61 16.76 13.31
C LYS A 96 -12.74 16.68 14.57
N THR A 97 -12.39 15.46 14.95
CA THR A 97 -11.57 15.16 16.12
C THR A 97 -10.10 15.32 15.77
N ARG A 98 -9.33 15.95 16.63
CA ARG A 98 -7.88 16.09 16.46
C ARG A 98 -7.21 14.72 16.52
N ILE A 99 -6.18 14.53 15.70
CA ILE A 99 -5.40 13.28 15.62
C ILE A 99 -3.90 13.46 15.81
N SER A 100 -3.44 14.67 16.08
CA SER A 100 -2.01 14.98 16.21
C SER A 100 -1.32 14.32 17.42
N ASP A 101 -2.11 13.88 18.38
CA ASP A 101 -1.64 13.14 19.59
C ASP A 101 -1.74 11.62 19.44
N LYS A 102 -2.31 11.14 18.31
CA LYS A 102 -2.48 9.71 18.06
C LYS A 102 -1.24 9.08 17.44
N PHE A 103 -1.04 7.80 17.70
CA PHE A 103 -0.10 7.01 16.93
C PHE A 103 -0.78 6.55 15.62
N ILE A 104 -0.32 7.07 14.50
CA ILE A 104 -0.89 6.81 13.18
C ILE A 104 -0.02 5.83 12.42
N ILE A 105 -0.64 4.75 11.95
CA ILE A 105 0.03 3.74 11.14
C ILE A 105 -0.62 3.70 9.78
N THR A 106 0.16 3.94 8.73
CA THR A 106 -0.32 3.81 7.36
C THR A 106 -0.01 2.41 6.84
N ALA A 107 -1.02 1.71 6.37
CA ALA A 107 -0.87 0.47 5.61
C ALA A 107 -1.35 0.67 4.16
N ILE A 108 -1.29 1.91 3.70
CA ILE A 108 -1.70 2.36 2.38
C ILE A 108 -0.50 2.24 1.45
N LYS A 109 -0.66 1.48 0.36
CA LYS A 109 0.40 1.27 -0.63
C LYS A 109 0.19 2.20 -1.84
N GLY A 110 0.07 3.50 -1.58
CA GLY A 110 -0.25 4.52 -2.56
C GLY A 110 0.14 5.92 -2.09
N ILE A 111 -0.18 6.91 -2.89
CA ILE A 111 0.15 8.33 -2.69
C ILE A 111 -1.15 9.13 -2.67
N VAL A 112 -1.21 10.21 -1.90
CA VAL A 112 -2.39 11.08 -1.83
C VAL A 112 -2.43 11.94 -3.09
N PRO A 113 -3.44 11.77 -3.97
CA PRO A 113 -3.55 12.56 -5.20
C PRO A 113 -3.78 14.05 -4.89
N ASP A 114 -3.42 14.88 -5.85
CA ASP A 114 -3.45 16.34 -5.84
C ASP A 114 -2.35 16.96 -4.97
N GLU A 115 -2.15 16.53 -3.74
CA GLU A 115 -1.03 16.94 -2.89
C GLU A 115 0.29 16.31 -3.33
N ASN A 116 0.25 15.14 -3.98
CA ASN A 116 1.42 14.35 -4.36
C ASN A 116 2.33 14.00 -3.18
N LEU A 117 1.74 13.76 -2.01
CA LEU A 117 2.43 13.40 -0.78
C LEU A 117 2.23 11.91 -0.47
N VAL A 118 3.25 11.26 0.06
CA VAL A 118 3.06 9.97 0.73
C VAL A 118 2.24 10.16 2.00
N CYS A 119 1.63 9.09 2.50
CA CYS A 119 0.62 9.23 3.55
C CYS A 119 1.17 9.83 4.85
N SER A 120 2.40 9.47 5.25
CA SER A 120 3.04 10.05 6.43
C SER A 120 3.27 11.56 6.28
N GLU A 121 3.78 12.01 5.14
CA GLU A 121 3.93 13.44 4.86
C GLU A 121 2.59 14.18 4.87
N TYR A 122 1.55 13.56 4.31
CA TYR A 122 0.21 14.13 4.30
C TYR A 122 -0.35 14.28 5.72
N PHE A 123 -0.23 13.27 6.59
CA PHE A 123 -0.65 13.38 7.99
C PHE A 123 0.17 14.40 8.77
N HIS A 124 1.47 14.50 8.50
CA HIS A 124 2.32 15.50 9.12
C HIS A 124 1.93 16.91 8.72
N GLN A 125 1.82 17.19 7.41
CA GLN A 125 1.61 18.55 6.90
C GLN A 125 0.18 19.07 7.07
N VAL A 126 -0.82 18.17 7.03
CA VAL A 126 -2.25 18.57 7.04
C VAL A 126 -2.90 18.42 8.41
N TYR A 127 -2.42 17.49 9.23
CA TYR A 127 -3.01 17.17 10.53
C TYR A 127 -2.06 17.40 11.71
N ASP A 128 -0.89 17.98 11.48
CA ASP A 128 0.13 18.30 12.50
C ASP A 128 0.54 17.07 13.33
N VAL A 129 0.55 15.88 12.74
CA VAL A 129 1.01 14.67 13.40
C VAL A 129 2.54 14.65 13.40
N PRO A 130 3.21 14.58 14.56
CA PRO A 130 4.67 14.51 14.64
C PRO A 130 5.20 13.23 13.94
N TYR A 131 6.37 13.31 13.31
CA TYR A 131 6.95 12.14 12.59
C TYR A 131 7.20 10.95 13.52
N GLU A 132 7.53 11.16 14.78
CA GLU A 132 7.68 10.09 15.79
C GLU A 132 6.35 9.38 16.13
N ASN A 133 5.22 9.94 15.71
CA ASN A 133 3.89 9.34 15.84
C ASN A 133 3.37 8.77 14.51
N LEU A 134 4.20 8.78 13.46
CA LEU A 134 3.85 8.25 12.15
C LEU A 134 4.64 6.98 11.86
N ALA A 135 3.90 5.93 11.55
CA ALA A 135 4.47 4.65 11.14
C ALA A 135 3.84 4.16 9.84
N CYS A 136 4.52 3.25 9.18
CA CYS A 136 3.98 2.57 8.00
C CYS A 136 4.19 1.06 8.09
N ILE A 137 3.33 0.29 7.40
CA ILE A 137 3.48 -1.15 7.21
C ILE A 137 3.80 -1.42 5.76
N GLY A 138 4.95 -2.02 5.49
CA GLY A 138 5.39 -2.45 4.18
C GLY A 138 5.77 -3.93 4.13
N GLY A 139 6.16 -4.40 2.94
CA GLY A 139 6.66 -5.75 2.72
C GLY A 139 5.74 -6.65 1.91
N PRO A 140 6.25 -7.83 1.47
CA PRO A 140 5.53 -8.78 0.64
C PRO A 140 4.37 -9.41 1.42
N SER A 141 3.14 -8.96 1.11
CA SER A 141 1.94 -9.33 1.89
C SER A 141 0.65 -9.14 1.08
N HIS A 142 0.30 -10.14 0.29
CA HIS A 142 -1.03 -10.18 -0.30
C HIS A 142 -2.07 -10.51 0.77
N ALA A 143 -3.15 -9.72 0.81
CA ALA A 143 -4.20 -9.87 1.82
C ALA A 143 -4.82 -11.28 1.82
N GLU A 144 -4.93 -11.88 0.64
CA GLU A 144 -5.45 -13.22 0.41
C GLU A 144 -4.57 -14.29 1.09
N GLU A 145 -3.26 -14.17 0.95
CA GLU A 145 -2.31 -15.10 1.57
C GLU A 145 -2.23 -14.91 3.09
N VAL A 146 -2.23 -13.67 3.55
CA VAL A 146 -2.26 -13.35 4.99
C VAL A 146 -3.53 -13.88 5.64
N ALA A 147 -4.69 -13.73 4.99
CA ALA A 147 -5.96 -14.25 5.50
C ALA A 147 -5.99 -15.78 5.58
N LEU A 148 -5.22 -16.47 4.73
CA LEU A 148 -5.02 -17.93 4.73
C LEU A 148 -3.86 -18.37 5.65
N GLU A 149 -3.32 -17.47 6.47
CA GLU A 149 -2.22 -17.72 7.41
C GLU A 149 -0.94 -18.25 6.74
N ARG A 150 -0.69 -17.78 5.50
CA ARG A 150 0.56 -18.07 4.80
C ARG A 150 1.68 -17.23 5.37
N LEU A 151 2.87 -17.84 5.54
CA LEU A 151 4.04 -17.15 6.08
C LEU A 151 4.34 -15.87 5.31
N SER A 152 4.25 -14.74 5.99
CA SER A 152 4.42 -13.41 5.42
C SER A 152 5.40 -12.60 6.27
N TYR A 153 6.10 -11.68 5.62
CA TYR A 153 7.06 -10.79 6.26
C TYR A 153 6.59 -9.35 6.16
N LEU A 154 6.38 -8.71 7.30
CA LEU A 154 5.99 -7.31 7.41
C LEU A 154 7.12 -6.48 8.00
N THR A 155 7.31 -5.27 7.48
CA THR A 155 8.21 -4.28 8.06
C THR A 155 7.39 -3.12 8.58
N VAL A 156 7.60 -2.77 9.85
CA VAL A 156 7.04 -1.56 10.47
C VAL A 156 8.10 -0.46 10.41
N GLY A 157 7.81 0.57 9.61
CA GLY A 157 8.63 1.77 9.54
C GLY A 157 8.14 2.80 10.54
N CYS A 158 9.04 3.36 11.38
CA CYS A 158 8.76 4.51 12.25
C CYS A 158 10.08 5.16 12.65
N SER A 159 10.16 6.48 12.68
CA SER A 159 11.35 7.20 13.17
C SER A 159 11.64 6.92 14.66
N ASP A 160 10.59 6.68 15.44
CA ASP A 160 10.70 6.14 16.80
C ASP A 160 10.78 4.61 16.74
N THR A 161 11.98 4.08 16.91
CA THR A 161 12.25 2.64 16.80
C THR A 161 11.60 1.80 17.90
N ASP A 162 11.34 2.39 19.08
CA ASP A 162 10.67 1.69 20.18
C ASP A 162 9.17 1.52 19.87
N LYS A 163 8.52 2.54 19.29
CA LYS A 163 7.14 2.42 18.80
C LYS A 163 7.03 1.40 17.69
N ALA A 164 7.96 1.44 16.70
CA ALA A 164 8.00 0.44 15.64
C ALA A 164 8.11 -0.97 16.21
N ARG A 165 9.02 -1.20 17.14
CA ARG A 165 9.27 -2.52 17.77
C ARG A 165 8.06 -3.00 18.56
N THR A 166 7.47 -2.12 19.39
CA THR A 166 6.29 -2.46 20.18
C THR A 166 5.12 -2.88 19.27
N PHE A 167 4.80 -2.07 18.28
CA PHE A 167 3.69 -2.42 17.37
C PHE A 167 3.99 -3.69 16.57
N ALA A 168 5.22 -3.86 16.08
CA ALA A 168 5.63 -5.03 15.31
C ALA A 168 5.52 -6.33 16.13
N ASN A 169 5.99 -6.32 17.38
CA ASN A 169 6.05 -7.53 18.20
C ASN A 169 4.72 -7.82 18.89
N ASP A 170 4.07 -6.80 19.46
CA ASP A 170 2.92 -6.99 20.34
C ASP A 170 1.59 -7.01 19.59
N CYS A 171 1.57 -6.52 18.31
CA CYS A 171 0.33 -6.38 17.54
C CYS A 171 0.32 -7.12 16.20
N LEU A 172 1.50 -7.50 15.66
CA LEU A 172 1.57 -8.14 14.33
C LEU A 172 2.26 -9.50 14.33
N ALA A 173 3.34 -9.68 15.12
CA ALA A 173 4.17 -10.89 15.04
C ALA A 173 3.39 -12.13 15.47
N SER A 174 3.36 -13.18 14.64
CA SER A 174 2.66 -14.44 14.93
C SER A 174 3.41 -15.63 14.32
N GLU A 175 2.83 -16.82 14.38
CA GLU A 175 3.43 -18.01 13.75
C GLU A 175 3.61 -17.79 12.24
N TYR A 176 2.65 -17.13 11.58
CA TYR A 176 2.64 -16.89 10.14
C TYR A 176 3.00 -15.45 9.73
N ILE A 177 3.18 -14.52 10.69
CA ILE A 177 3.68 -13.16 10.43
C ILE A 177 5.02 -12.95 11.11
N LYS A 178 6.07 -12.76 10.32
CA LYS A 178 7.38 -12.34 10.80
C LYS A 178 7.55 -10.86 10.60
N THR A 179 8.07 -10.17 11.60
CA THR A 179 8.19 -8.71 11.59
C THR A 179 9.63 -8.24 11.57
N LYS A 180 9.88 -7.14 10.89
CA LYS A 180 11.09 -6.32 10.97
C LYS A 180 10.71 -4.89 11.28
N THR A 181 11.67 -4.10 11.75
CA THR A 181 11.50 -2.65 11.95
C THR A 181 12.49 -1.87 11.12
N SER A 182 12.12 -0.65 10.74
CA SER A 182 12.96 0.28 9.99
C SER A 182 12.68 1.72 10.44
N SER A 183 13.64 2.60 10.36
CA SER A 183 13.42 4.04 10.53
C SER A 183 13.02 4.75 9.22
N ASP A 184 13.09 4.07 8.08
CA ASP A 184 12.87 4.63 6.74
C ASP A 184 11.37 4.63 6.35
N VAL A 185 10.56 5.42 7.03
CA VAL A 185 9.12 5.56 6.71
C VAL A 185 8.93 6.05 5.28
N ILE A 186 9.60 7.12 4.90
CA ILE A 186 9.46 7.78 3.59
C ILE A 186 9.87 6.83 2.46
N GLY A 187 11.01 6.14 2.59
CA GLY A 187 11.47 5.19 1.57
C GLY A 187 10.54 3.99 1.43
N ILE A 188 9.98 3.48 2.53
CA ILE A 188 9.02 2.38 2.51
C ILE A 188 7.73 2.79 1.79
N GLU A 189 7.20 3.98 2.08
CA GLU A 189 5.98 4.47 1.43
C GLU A 189 6.20 4.72 -0.06
N TYR A 190 7.27 5.43 -0.46
CA TYR A 190 7.58 5.63 -1.89
C TYR A 190 7.85 4.31 -2.63
N SER A 191 8.56 3.37 -2.02
CA SER A 191 8.78 2.06 -2.63
C SER A 191 7.48 1.30 -2.85
N SER A 192 6.52 1.43 -1.92
CA SER A 192 5.19 0.84 -2.04
C SER A 192 4.36 1.45 -3.17
N VAL A 193 4.60 2.72 -3.53
CA VAL A 193 3.99 3.34 -4.72
C VAL A 193 4.68 2.83 -5.99
N LEU A 194 6.01 2.92 -6.05
CA LEU A 194 6.80 2.59 -7.22
C LEU A 194 6.66 1.12 -7.64
N LYS A 195 6.65 0.17 -6.69
CA LYS A 195 6.42 -1.23 -7.02
C LYS A 195 5.09 -1.47 -7.77
N ASN A 196 4.06 -0.68 -7.45
CA ASN A 196 2.77 -0.77 -8.13
C ASN A 196 2.85 -0.26 -9.57
N VAL A 197 3.64 0.78 -9.83
CA VAL A 197 3.96 1.27 -11.18
C VAL A 197 4.72 0.20 -11.96
N TYR A 198 5.75 -0.39 -11.36
CA TYR A 198 6.56 -1.43 -12.00
C TYR A 198 5.78 -2.73 -12.23
N ALA A 199 4.81 -3.04 -11.38
CA ALA A 199 3.90 -4.16 -11.62
C ALA A 199 2.98 -3.91 -12.83
N ILE A 200 2.56 -2.66 -13.08
CA ILE A 200 1.86 -2.32 -14.33
C ILE A 200 2.78 -2.55 -15.52
N ALA A 201 4.04 -2.10 -15.47
CA ALA A 201 5.03 -2.35 -16.54
C ALA A 201 5.20 -3.85 -16.80
N ALA A 202 5.38 -4.64 -15.73
CA ALA A 202 5.49 -6.10 -15.82
C ALA A 202 4.25 -6.74 -16.47
N GLY A 203 3.08 -6.27 -16.09
CA GLY A 203 1.81 -6.69 -16.70
C GLY A 203 1.74 -6.35 -18.20
N ILE A 204 2.09 -5.12 -18.60
CA ILE A 204 2.13 -4.68 -19.99
C ILE A 204 3.05 -5.59 -20.80
N CYS A 205 4.27 -5.82 -20.32
CA CYS A 205 5.24 -6.70 -20.97
C CYS A 205 4.70 -8.14 -21.11
N GLY A 206 4.06 -8.67 -20.06
CA GLY A 206 3.41 -9.98 -20.12
C GLY A 206 2.27 -10.05 -21.14
N GLY A 207 1.44 -8.99 -21.22
CA GLY A 207 0.37 -8.86 -22.21
C GLY A 207 0.88 -8.79 -23.65
N LEU A 208 2.03 -8.16 -23.85
CA LEU A 208 2.77 -8.10 -25.13
C LEU A 208 3.56 -9.38 -25.43
N LYS A 209 3.49 -10.40 -24.57
CA LYS A 209 4.18 -11.68 -24.71
C LYS A 209 5.71 -11.61 -24.58
N TYR A 210 6.25 -10.65 -23.88
CA TYR A 210 7.65 -10.69 -23.45
C TYR A 210 7.83 -11.84 -22.44
N GLY A 211 8.87 -12.64 -22.62
CA GLY A 211 9.13 -13.81 -21.79
C GLY A 211 9.79 -13.50 -20.44
N ASP A 212 10.02 -14.54 -19.64
CA ASP A 212 10.52 -14.44 -18.28
C ASP A 212 11.93 -13.84 -18.20
N ASN A 213 12.78 -14.06 -19.22
CA ASN A 213 14.10 -13.43 -19.31
C ASN A 213 13.99 -11.91 -19.27
N PHE A 214 13.07 -11.35 -20.07
CA PHE A 214 12.86 -9.90 -20.08
C PHE A 214 12.20 -9.42 -18.80
N GLN A 215 11.28 -10.17 -18.22
CA GLN A 215 10.68 -9.85 -16.92
C GLN A 215 11.75 -9.72 -15.83
N ALA A 216 12.74 -10.62 -15.80
CA ALA A 216 13.84 -10.53 -14.84
C ALA A 216 14.70 -9.27 -15.06
N VAL A 217 15.00 -8.91 -16.31
CA VAL A 217 15.70 -7.68 -16.66
C VAL A 217 14.90 -6.45 -16.25
N LEU A 218 13.58 -6.44 -16.51
CA LEU A 218 12.68 -5.36 -16.08
C LEU A 218 12.72 -5.17 -14.56
N MET A 219 12.62 -6.24 -13.78
CA MET A 219 12.66 -6.16 -12.31
C MET A 219 14.03 -5.69 -11.80
N SER A 220 15.12 -6.11 -12.44
CA SER A 220 16.46 -5.63 -12.10
C SER A 220 16.63 -4.12 -12.35
N ASN A 221 16.07 -3.62 -13.45
CA ASN A 221 16.07 -2.17 -13.73
C ASN A 221 15.10 -1.42 -12.82
N ALA A 222 13.97 -2.02 -12.46
CA ALA A 222 12.99 -1.43 -11.55
C ALA A 222 13.57 -1.17 -10.16
N VAL A 223 14.34 -2.13 -9.58
CA VAL A 223 15.00 -1.90 -8.29
C VAL A 223 16.08 -0.83 -8.37
N GLN A 224 16.81 -0.73 -9.48
CA GLN A 224 17.78 0.33 -9.69
C GLN A 224 17.12 1.70 -9.83
N GLU A 225 16.01 1.79 -10.57
CA GLU A 225 15.22 3.01 -10.72
C GLU A 225 14.64 3.45 -9.38
N MET A 226 14.06 2.52 -8.62
CA MET A 226 13.60 2.76 -7.26
C MET A 226 14.73 3.31 -6.38
N HIS A 227 15.90 2.69 -6.40
CA HIS A 227 17.05 3.14 -5.61
C HIS A 227 17.47 4.57 -5.96
N ARG A 228 17.58 4.90 -7.26
CA ARG A 228 17.91 6.27 -7.70
C ARG A 228 16.93 7.28 -7.15
N PHE A 229 15.62 6.99 -7.27
CA PHE A 229 14.58 7.88 -6.79
C PHE A 229 14.62 8.05 -5.27
N LEU A 230 14.66 6.94 -4.52
CA LEU A 230 14.69 6.99 -3.05
C LEU A 230 15.92 7.71 -2.50
N THR A 231 17.09 7.57 -3.17
CA THR A 231 18.30 8.31 -2.80
C THR A 231 18.14 9.81 -3.03
N ALA A 232 17.42 10.21 -4.06
CA ALA A 232 17.20 11.62 -4.36
C ALA A 232 16.19 12.29 -3.40
N VAL A 233 15.10 11.59 -3.05
CA VAL A 233 14.05 12.18 -2.19
C VAL A 233 14.35 12.05 -0.70
N HIS A 234 15.05 11.00 -0.29
CA HIS A 234 15.36 10.72 1.11
C HIS A 234 16.72 10.02 1.23
N PRO A 235 17.82 10.78 1.26
CA PRO A 235 19.20 10.26 1.17
C PRO A 235 19.65 9.67 2.51
N ILE A 236 19.26 8.42 2.78
CA ILE A 236 19.71 7.63 3.92
C ILE A 236 20.36 6.34 3.44
N ASP A 237 21.18 5.72 4.29
CA ASP A 237 21.70 4.39 4.04
C ASP A 237 20.58 3.36 4.17
N ARG A 238 20.34 2.60 3.09
CA ARG A 238 19.33 1.54 3.04
C ARG A 238 19.78 0.39 2.16
N SER A 239 19.44 -0.81 2.58
CA SER A 239 19.63 -2.00 1.74
C SER A 239 18.41 -2.21 0.85
N MET A 240 18.55 -1.97 -0.44
CA MET A 240 17.49 -2.25 -1.43
C MET A 240 17.15 -3.74 -1.54
N TYR A 241 17.99 -4.62 -0.99
CA TYR A 241 17.77 -6.08 -0.95
C TYR A 241 16.83 -6.52 0.17
N ASP A 242 16.47 -5.64 1.09
CA ASP A 242 15.52 -5.97 2.15
C ASP A 242 14.14 -6.29 1.58
N SER A 243 13.43 -7.18 2.30
CA SER A 243 12.13 -7.69 1.84
C SER A 243 11.08 -6.61 1.62
N VAL A 244 11.19 -5.47 2.32
CA VAL A 244 10.27 -4.34 2.20
C VAL A 244 10.43 -3.59 0.87
N TYR A 245 11.62 -3.65 0.24
CA TYR A 245 11.89 -3.07 -1.08
C TYR A 245 11.85 -4.15 -2.16
N LEU A 246 12.92 -4.94 -2.27
CA LEU A 246 13.05 -5.96 -3.33
C LEU A 246 11.97 -7.04 -3.21
N GLY A 247 11.72 -7.57 -2.01
CA GLY A 247 10.74 -8.65 -1.83
C GLY A 247 9.32 -8.21 -2.21
N ASP A 248 8.91 -7.00 -1.79
CA ASP A 248 7.58 -6.46 -2.12
C ASP A 248 7.46 -6.08 -3.60
N LEU A 249 8.55 -5.64 -4.24
CA LEU A 249 8.61 -5.44 -5.69
C LEU A 249 8.41 -6.77 -6.44
N LEU A 250 9.17 -7.81 -6.08
CA LEU A 250 9.11 -9.10 -6.75
C LEU A 250 7.73 -9.75 -6.62
N VAL A 251 7.17 -9.83 -5.41
CA VAL A 251 5.85 -10.42 -5.22
C VAL A 251 4.78 -9.64 -5.99
N THR A 252 4.87 -8.31 -6.06
CA THR A 252 3.89 -7.48 -6.78
C THR A 252 4.04 -7.62 -8.30
N GLY A 253 5.26 -7.76 -8.81
CA GLY A 253 5.55 -7.90 -10.24
C GLY A 253 5.25 -9.28 -10.83
N TYR A 254 5.35 -10.34 -10.01
CA TYR A 254 5.16 -11.73 -10.48
C TYR A 254 3.83 -12.37 -10.07
N SER A 255 3.23 -11.94 -8.96
CA SER A 255 2.01 -12.58 -8.45
C SER A 255 0.78 -12.35 -9.33
N ASN A 256 -0.03 -13.39 -9.45
CA ASN A 256 -1.35 -13.30 -10.08
C ASN A 256 -2.38 -12.54 -9.23
N PHE A 257 -2.13 -12.37 -7.92
CA PHE A 257 -2.96 -11.54 -7.04
C PHE A 257 -2.72 -10.04 -7.23
N SER A 258 -1.67 -9.65 -7.96
CA SER A 258 -1.35 -8.25 -8.19
C SER A 258 -2.33 -7.59 -9.15
N ARG A 259 -3.21 -6.77 -8.61
CA ARG A 259 -4.16 -5.95 -9.39
C ARG A 259 -3.48 -5.04 -10.40
N ASN A 260 -2.34 -4.48 -10.03
CA ASN A 260 -1.55 -3.63 -10.91
C ASN A 260 -0.98 -4.42 -12.10
N ARG A 261 -0.47 -5.62 -11.85
CA ARG A 261 0.00 -6.51 -12.91
C ARG A 261 -1.15 -6.94 -13.83
N THR A 262 -2.31 -7.29 -13.28
CA THR A 262 -3.51 -7.64 -14.06
C THR A 262 -3.94 -6.47 -14.95
N PHE A 263 -4.00 -5.25 -14.38
CA PHE A 263 -4.32 -4.04 -15.14
C PHE A 263 -3.34 -3.82 -16.30
N GLY A 264 -2.04 -3.91 -16.03
CA GLY A 264 -1.00 -3.81 -17.06
C GLY A 264 -1.15 -4.89 -18.14
N THR A 265 -1.47 -6.14 -17.77
CA THR A 265 -1.68 -7.24 -18.72
C THR A 265 -2.84 -6.97 -19.67
N MET A 266 -3.93 -6.39 -19.19
CA MET A 266 -5.06 -5.98 -20.02
C MET A 266 -4.63 -4.91 -21.04
N ILE A 267 -3.89 -3.89 -20.60
CA ILE A 267 -3.34 -2.84 -21.46
C ILE A 267 -2.41 -3.44 -22.53
N GLY A 268 -1.49 -4.33 -22.14
CA GLY A 268 -0.59 -5.02 -23.07
C GLY A 268 -1.32 -5.91 -24.08
N LYS A 269 -2.49 -6.44 -23.73
CA LYS A 269 -3.39 -7.19 -24.63
C LYS A 269 -4.23 -6.31 -25.56
N GLY A 270 -4.13 -4.98 -25.45
CA GLY A 270 -4.82 -4.01 -26.31
C GLY A 270 -6.10 -3.43 -25.74
N TYR A 271 -6.43 -3.67 -24.47
CA TYR A 271 -7.52 -2.95 -23.82
C TYR A 271 -7.18 -1.47 -23.70
N SER A 272 -8.17 -0.61 -23.91
CA SER A 272 -8.01 0.80 -23.53
C SER A 272 -7.89 0.93 -22.01
N VAL A 273 -7.22 1.99 -21.54
CA VAL A 273 -7.12 2.29 -20.09
C VAL A 273 -8.51 2.31 -19.44
N LYS A 274 -9.48 2.98 -20.09
CA LYS A 274 -10.85 3.08 -19.58
C LYS A 274 -11.55 1.71 -19.52
N SER A 275 -11.39 0.88 -20.55
CA SER A 275 -11.99 -0.47 -20.57
C SER A 275 -11.39 -1.35 -19.48
N ALA A 276 -10.07 -1.31 -19.31
CA ALA A 276 -9.39 -2.05 -18.25
C ALA A 276 -9.84 -1.61 -16.84
N GLN A 277 -10.04 -0.30 -16.61
CA GLN A 277 -10.55 0.22 -15.33
C GLN A 277 -11.99 -0.22 -15.03
N ILE A 278 -12.85 -0.30 -16.07
CA ILE A 278 -14.25 -0.73 -15.90
C ILE A 278 -14.33 -2.23 -15.59
N GLU A 279 -13.49 -3.03 -16.26
CA GLU A 279 -13.46 -4.49 -16.11
C GLU A 279 -12.93 -4.92 -14.74
N MET A 280 -12.11 -4.08 -14.08
CA MET A 280 -11.54 -4.41 -12.78
C MET A 280 -12.50 -4.09 -11.64
N GLU A 281 -12.84 -5.10 -10.83
CA GLU A 281 -13.66 -4.92 -9.61
C GLU A 281 -12.98 -4.04 -8.54
N MET A 282 -11.66 -4.03 -8.53
CA MET A 282 -10.84 -3.29 -7.56
C MET A 282 -9.82 -2.39 -8.24
N ILE A 283 -9.56 -1.24 -7.63
CA ILE A 283 -8.66 -0.23 -8.15
C ILE A 283 -7.21 -0.76 -8.21
N ALA A 284 -6.54 -0.50 -9.34
CA ALA A 284 -5.10 -0.59 -9.47
C ALA A 284 -4.47 0.74 -9.00
N GLU A 285 -3.97 0.79 -7.77
CA GLU A 285 -3.41 2.02 -7.19
C GLU A 285 -2.23 2.58 -7.97
N GLY A 286 -1.48 1.73 -8.67
CA GLY A 286 -0.39 2.14 -9.55
C GLY A 286 -0.82 3.07 -10.68
N PHE A 287 -2.10 3.05 -11.10
CA PHE A 287 -2.61 4.02 -12.05
C PHE A 287 -2.47 5.45 -11.49
N PHE A 288 -3.01 5.73 -10.33
CA PHE A 288 -2.88 7.05 -9.69
C PHE A 288 -1.43 7.33 -9.28
N GLY A 289 -0.74 6.33 -8.74
CA GLY A 289 0.67 6.42 -8.36
C GLY A 289 1.56 6.85 -9.52
N THR A 290 1.33 6.36 -10.73
CA THR A 290 2.09 6.75 -11.92
C THR A 290 2.01 8.26 -12.18
N LYS A 291 0.82 8.84 -12.11
CA LYS A 291 0.63 10.29 -12.33
C LYS A 291 1.34 11.11 -11.25
N CYS A 292 1.11 10.77 -9.99
CA CYS A 292 1.71 11.48 -8.86
C CYS A 292 3.25 11.39 -8.88
N MET A 293 3.78 10.19 -9.11
CA MET A 293 5.24 9.99 -9.20
C MET A 293 5.86 10.74 -10.37
N LYS A 294 5.17 10.82 -11.51
CA LYS A 294 5.64 11.63 -12.65
C LYS A 294 5.68 13.11 -12.29
N GLU A 295 4.68 13.62 -11.58
CA GLU A 295 4.63 15.00 -11.14
C GLU A 295 5.75 15.31 -10.13
N ILE A 296 5.96 14.46 -9.13
CA ILE A 296 7.07 14.60 -8.18
C ILE A 296 8.40 14.58 -8.92
N ASN A 297 8.58 13.66 -9.86
CA ASN A 297 9.85 13.52 -10.59
C ASN A 297 10.15 14.69 -11.54
N ARG A 298 9.15 15.50 -11.95
CA ARG A 298 9.38 16.76 -12.66
C ARG A 298 10.23 17.74 -11.86
N HIS A 299 10.16 17.70 -10.54
CA HIS A 299 10.94 18.54 -9.65
C HIS A 299 12.27 17.87 -9.23
N MET A 300 12.28 16.53 -9.16
CA MET A 300 13.45 15.78 -8.71
C MET A 300 14.45 15.47 -9.82
N HIS A 301 14.00 15.47 -11.09
CA HIS A 301 14.80 15.21 -12.28
C HIS A 301 15.59 13.90 -12.24
N VAL A 302 15.05 12.86 -11.58
CA VAL A 302 15.68 11.52 -11.53
C VAL A 302 15.41 10.79 -12.85
N ASN A 303 16.42 10.06 -13.34
CA ASN A 303 16.26 9.20 -14.52
C ASN A 303 15.38 7.98 -14.18
N MET A 304 14.13 7.97 -14.64
CA MET A 304 13.10 6.97 -14.34
C MET A 304 12.42 6.44 -15.61
N PRO A 305 13.15 5.74 -16.49
CA PRO A 305 12.62 5.30 -17.79
C PRO A 305 11.41 4.37 -17.69
N ILE A 306 11.29 3.53 -16.64
CA ILE A 306 10.13 2.64 -16.49
C ILE A 306 8.90 3.44 -16.09
N LEU A 307 9.02 4.38 -15.15
CA LEU A 307 7.93 5.30 -14.80
C LEU A 307 7.47 6.10 -16.02
N ASP A 308 8.42 6.60 -16.81
CA ASP A 308 8.12 7.40 -18.00
C ASP A 308 7.35 6.58 -19.05
N ALA A 309 7.79 5.36 -19.32
CA ALA A 309 7.11 4.46 -20.26
C ALA A 309 5.67 4.14 -19.79
N VAL A 310 5.49 3.82 -18.50
CA VAL A 310 4.15 3.56 -17.95
C VAL A 310 3.27 4.81 -18.02
N TYR A 311 3.81 5.98 -17.69
CA TYR A 311 3.08 7.26 -17.79
C TYR A 311 2.63 7.53 -19.24
N ASN A 312 3.54 7.42 -20.21
CA ASN A 312 3.25 7.65 -21.62
C ASN A 312 2.14 6.72 -22.12
N ILE A 313 2.16 5.44 -21.74
CA ILE A 313 1.13 4.47 -22.10
C ILE A 313 -0.23 4.84 -21.48
N LEU A 314 -0.24 5.15 -20.18
CA LEU A 314 -1.50 5.32 -19.46
C LEU A 314 -2.15 6.68 -19.66
N TYR A 315 -1.37 7.74 -19.79
CA TYR A 315 -1.84 9.13 -19.79
C TYR A 315 -1.68 9.84 -21.13
N GLU A 316 -0.56 9.60 -21.83
CA GLU A 316 -0.33 10.15 -23.18
C GLU A 316 -0.88 9.27 -24.27
N ARG A 317 -1.35 8.05 -23.92
CA ARG A 317 -1.97 7.07 -24.84
C ARG A 317 -1.04 6.61 -25.96
N ILE A 318 0.25 6.59 -25.70
CA ILE A 318 1.24 6.06 -26.65
C ILE A 318 1.11 4.53 -26.67
N SER A 319 1.32 3.94 -27.86
CA SER A 319 1.22 2.48 -28.04
C SER A 319 2.14 1.74 -27.08
N PRO A 320 1.63 0.76 -26.32
CA PRO A 320 2.46 -0.07 -25.46
C PRO A 320 3.63 -0.74 -26.18
N GLN A 321 3.41 -1.17 -27.45
CA GLN A 321 4.46 -1.79 -28.25
C GLN A 321 5.61 -0.84 -28.54
N ILE A 322 5.31 0.43 -28.83
CA ILE A 322 6.33 1.45 -29.11
C ILE A 322 7.11 1.79 -27.84
N GLU A 323 6.41 2.11 -26.74
CA GLU A 323 7.05 2.50 -25.48
C GLU A 323 7.90 1.39 -24.88
N ILE A 324 7.41 0.13 -24.87
CA ILE A 324 8.20 -0.98 -24.35
C ILE A 324 9.42 -1.24 -25.23
N LYS A 325 9.33 -1.08 -26.55
CA LYS A 325 10.48 -1.19 -27.43
C LYS A 325 11.55 -0.12 -27.12
N LEU A 326 11.13 1.13 -26.96
CA LEU A 326 12.05 2.20 -26.56
C LEU A 326 12.66 1.95 -25.16
N LEU A 327 11.86 1.43 -24.24
CA LEU A 327 12.34 1.07 -22.90
C LEU A 327 13.40 -0.04 -22.96
N THR A 328 13.23 -1.06 -23.84
CA THR A 328 14.26 -2.12 -23.99
C THR A 328 15.60 -1.57 -24.43
N ASP A 329 15.64 -0.54 -25.29
CA ASP A 329 16.85 0.08 -25.76
C ASP A 329 17.55 0.96 -24.69
N SER A 330 16.81 1.34 -23.63
CA SER A 330 17.35 2.13 -22.49
C SER A 330 17.98 1.26 -21.39
N PHE A 331 17.69 -0.04 -21.35
CA PHE A 331 18.26 -0.96 -20.38
C PHE A 331 19.72 -1.30 -20.72
N ARG A 332 20.57 -1.27 -19.70
CA ARG A 332 22.00 -1.57 -19.82
C ARG A 332 22.36 -2.78 -18.96
#